data_c098390c70e364f74e2c851f1c811c68
#
_entry.id   c098390c70e364f74e2c851f1c811c68
#
_cell.length_a   1.000
_cell.length_b   1.000
_cell.length_c   1.000
_cell.angle_alpha   90.00
_cell.angle_beta   90.00
_cell.angle_gamma   90.00
#
_symmetry.space_group_name_H-M   'P 1'
#
loop_
_entity.id
_entity.type
_entity.pdbx_description
1 polymer ?
#
loop_
_entity_poly.entity_id
_entity_poly.type
_entity_poly.pdbx_seq_one_letter_code
_entity_poly.pdbx_strand_id
1 'polypeptide(L)'
;LSILFFFLTTSYLIAQNEYINEERFISLGGIEQWITIKGEDKTKPVILFLHGGPGSTMSHFENNMYGGWEKDFVLVHWDQRGAGKTYGRNAPSEINEEYYIKNPLKVEQMTQDGIEHTKYVLDYLDKQNLILLGTSWGSILGMCMVLDSPELFDGYVGHSQVVNFSKNIDYAYKKVYEMAESTEDNIS
;
A
#
# COMPACT_ATOMS: atom_id res chain seq x y z
N LEU A 1 -32.25 22.06 -57.12
CA LEU A 1 -31.13 22.31 -56.22
C LEU A 1 -31.49 21.75 -54.84
N SER A 2 -31.05 20.51 -54.52
CA SER A 2 -31.30 19.86 -53.21
C SER A 2 -30.15 20.20 -52.26
N ILE A 3 -30.48 20.88 -51.19
CA ILE A 3 -29.52 21.20 -50.09
C ILE A 3 -29.60 20.06 -49.08
N LEU A 4 -28.52 19.27 -48.99
CA LEU A 4 -28.38 18.19 -48.02
C LEU A 4 -27.85 18.79 -46.72
N PHE A 5 -28.69 18.84 -45.68
CA PHE A 5 -28.27 19.27 -44.32
C PHE A 5 -27.61 18.06 -43.61
N PHE A 6 -26.30 18.13 -43.39
CA PHE A 6 -25.56 17.21 -42.56
C PHE A 6 -25.70 17.67 -41.09
N PHE A 7 -26.50 16.96 -40.30
CA PHE A 7 -26.52 17.11 -38.85
C PHE A 7 -25.33 16.34 -38.25
N LEU A 8 -24.28 17.06 -37.88
CA LEU A 8 -23.23 16.56 -37.02
C LEU A 8 -23.78 16.46 -35.57
N THR A 9 -24.23 15.30 -35.17
CA THR A 9 -24.49 15.01 -33.75
C THR A 9 -23.18 14.76 -33.06
N THR A 10 -22.65 15.78 -32.37
CA THR A 10 -21.57 15.62 -31.40
C THR A 10 -22.15 14.89 -30.17
N SER A 11 -21.93 13.60 -30.07
CA SER A 11 -22.19 12.85 -28.85
C SER A 11 -21.18 13.29 -27.80
N TYR A 12 -21.63 14.13 -26.87
CA TYR A 12 -20.89 14.34 -25.63
C TYR A 12 -20.98 13.04 -24.82
N LEU A 13 -19.92 12.24 -24.83
CA LEU A 13 -19.72 11.21 -23.83
C LEU A 13 -19.50 11.97 -22.50
N ILE A 14 -20.56 12.10 -21.70
CA ILE A 14 -20.42 12.43 -20.28
C ILE A 14 -19.74 11.19 -19.70
N ALA A 15 -18.46 11.29 -19.36
CA ALA A 15 -17.78 10.30 -18.57
C ALA A 15 -18.58 10.19 -17.25
N GLN A 16 -19.35 9.12 -17.09
CA GLN A 16 -19.95 8.82 -15.80
C GLN A 16 -18.80 8.48 -14.85
N ASN A 17 -18.74 9.17 -13.70
CA ASN A 17 -17.85 8.82 -12.62
C ASN A 17 -18.10 7.34 -12.27
N GLU A 18 -17.15 6.47 -12.56
CA GLU A 18 -17.25 5.06 -12.21
C GLU A 18 -16.78 4.86 -10.76
N TYR A 19 -17.75 4.79 -9.86
CA TYR A 19 -17.49 4.43 -8.47
C TYR A 19 -16.89 3.03 -8.38
N ILE A 20 -15.88 2.87 -7.52
CA ILE A 20 -15.25 1.59 -7.20
C ILE A 20 -15.20 1.39 -5.69
N ASN A 21 -15.60 0.21 -5.23
CA ASN A 21 -15.49 -0.23 -3.85
C ASN A 21 -15.41 -1.76 -3.84
N GLU A 22 -14.20 -2.27 -3.88
CA GLU A 22 -13.92 -3.69 -4.05
C GLU A 22 -12.93 -4.18 -3.00
N GLU A 23 -13.17 -5.42 -2.56
CA GLU A 23 -12.31 -6.15 -1.64
C GLU A 23 -12.13 -7.55 -2.17
N ARG A 24 -10.90 -8.04 -2.29
CA ARG A 24 -10.64 -9.37 -2.84
C ARG A 24 -9.24 -9.89 -2.55
N PHE A 25 -9.10 -11.20 -2.71
CA PHE A 25 -7.80 -11.84 -2.83
C PHE A 25 -7.34 -11.82 -4.28
N ILE A 26 -6.05 -11.54 -4.48
CA ILE A 26 -5.37 -11.64 -5.78
C ILE A 26 -4.11 -12.48 -5.62
N SER A 27 -3.66 -13.14 -6.69
CA SER A 27 -2.42 -13.91 -6.66
C SER A 27 -1.22 -12.98 -6.83
N LEU A 28 -0.35 -12.91 -5.82
CA LEU A 28 0.88 -12.13 -5.83
C LEU A 28 2.00 -12.97 -5.20
N GLY A 29 3.14 -13.06 -5.88
CA GLY A 29 4.30 -13.79 -5.35
C GLY A 29 4.02 -15.24 -4.96
N GLY A 30 3.09 -15.90 -5.68
CA GLY A 30 2.73 -17.30 -5.49
C GLY A 30 1.77 -17.59 -4.33
N ILE A 31 1.19 -16.57 -3.67
CA ILE A 31 0.15 -16.72 -2.65
C ILE A 31 -1.03 -15.77 -2.93
N GLU A 32 -2.18 -16.02 -2.31
CA GLU A 32 -3.33 -15.12 -2.37
C GLU A 32 -3.17 -13.99 -1.35
N GLN A 33 -3.14 -12.75 -1.81
CA GLN A 33 -2.98 -11.57 -0.97
C GLN A 33 -4.21 -10.68 -1.04
N TRP A 34 -4.61 -10.11 0.11
CA TRP A 34 -5.80 -9.29 0.25
C TRP A 34 -5.54 -7.85 -0.13
N ILE A 35 -6.44 -7.31 -0.94
CA ILE A 35 -6.43 -5.89 -1.32
C ILE A 35 -7.83 -5.29 -1.19
N THR A 36 -7.88 -3.96 -1.01
CA THR A 36 -9.08 -3.15 -1.16
C THR A 36 -8.83 -2.04 -2.18
N ILE A 37 -9.84 -1.68 -2.97
CA ILE A 37 -9.76 -0.61 -3.96
C ILE A 37 -11.02 0.25 -3.81
N LYS A 38 -10.86 1.54 -3.45
CA LYS A 38 -11.99 2.46 -3.23
C LYS A 38 -11.77 3.80 -3.90
N GLY A 39 -12.82 4.35 -4.52
CA GLY A 39 -12.81 5.68 -5.12
C GLY A 39 -14.16 6.07 -5.67
N GLU A 40 -14.49 7.35 -5.62
CA GLU A 40 -15.74 7.86 -6.22
C GLU A 40 -15.64 7.94 -7.76
N ASP A 41 -14.43 7.91 -8.30
CA ASP A 41 -14.16 8.02 -9.73
C ASP A 41 -12.86 7.28 -10.10
N LYS A 42 -12.95 6.19 -10.85
CA LYS A 42 -11.80 5.39 -11.33
C LYS A 42 -10.79 6.19 -12.17
N THR A 43 -11.20 7.33 -12.72
CA THR A 43 -10.31 8.18 -13.53
C THR A 43 -9.31 8.95 -12.69
N LYS A 44 -9.53 9.08 -11.38
CA LYS A 44 -8.66 9.80 -10.44
C LYS A 44 -7.29 9.14 -10.28
N PRO A 45 -6.27 9.90 -9.82
CA PRO A 45 -4.98 9.32 -9.47
C PRO A 45 -5.10 8.22 -8.42
N VAL A 46 -4.23 7.22 -8.49
CA VAL A 46 -4.23 6.08 -7.57
C VAL A 46 -3.20 6.28 -6.48
N ILE A 47 -3.56 5.99 -5.23
CA ILE A 47 -2.62 5.90 -4.10
C ILE A 47 -2.59 4.46 -3.62
N LEU A 48 -1.41 3.83 -3.68
CA LEU A 48 -1.14 2.53 -3.06
C LEU A 48 -0.51 2.74 -1.68
N PHE A 49 -1.18 2.22 -0.64
CA PHE A 49 -0.74 2.31 0.75
C PHE A 49 0.07 1.08 1.17
N LEU A 50 1.27 1.33 1.67
CA LEU A 50 2.12 0.33 2.29
C LEU A 50 2.09 0.52 3.82
N HIS A 51 1.43 -0.40 4.52
CA HIS A 51 1.30 -0.33 5.97
C HIS A 51 2.62 -0.56 6.72
N GLY A 52 2.65 -0.12 7.96
CA GLY A 52 3.79 -0.25 8.87
C GLY A 52 3.86 -1.61 9.58
N GLY A 53 4.70 -1.68 10.58
CA GLY A 53 4.94 -2.86 11.41
C GLY A 53 6.34 -3.42 11.20
N PRO A 54 6.55 -4.52 10.42
CA PRO A 54 5.63 -5.21 9.50
C PRO A 54 4.43 -5.85 10.22
N GLY A 55 3.27 -5.89 9.52
CA GLY A 55 2.08 -6.61 10.01
C GLY A 55 0.93 -5.74 10.54
N SER A 56 1.11 -4.41 10.64
CA SER A 56 0.06 -3.48 11.10
C SER A 56 -0.85 -3.05 9.95
N THR A 57 -1.73 -3.94 9.50
CA THR A 57 -2.62 -3.68 8.36
C THR A 57 -3.55 -2.50 8.60
N MET A 58 -3.85 -1.76 7.53
CA MET A 58 -4.67 -0.54 7.56
C MET A 58 -6.01 -0.72 6.88
N SER A 59 -6.21 -1.82 6.16
CA SER A 59 -7.43 -2.11 5.40
C SER A 59 -8.73 -2.07 6.25
N HIS A 60 -8.63 -2.35 7.56
CA HIS A 60 -9.75 -2.28 8.49
C HIS A 60 -10.07 -0.86 8.99
N PHE A 61 -9.12 0.07 8.89
CA PHE A 61 -9.22 1.42 9.43
C PHE A 61 -9.25 2.50 8.34
N GLU A 62 -9.25 2.11 7.07
CA GLU A 62 -9.14 3.03 5.94
C GLU A 62 -10.17 4.17 5.99
N ASN A 63 -11.44 3.87 6.29
CA ASN A 63 -12.49 4.87 6.39
C ASN A 63 -12.26 5.91 7.51
N ASN A 64 -11.61 5.48 8.61
CA ASN A 64 -11.35 6.37 9.75
C ASN A 64 -10.10 7.25 9.50
N MET A 65 -9.13 6.75 8.75
CA MET A 65 -7.85 7.45 8.51
C MET A 65 -7.87 8.31 7.25
N TYR A 66 -8.54 7.83 6.20
CA TYR A 66 -8.49 8.44 4.87
C TYR A 66 -9.89 8.76 4.32
N GLY A 67 -10.93 8.71 5.16
CA GLY A 67 -12.29 9.06 4.76
C GLY A 67 -12.35 10.45 4.12
N GLY A 68 -12.93 10.51 2.93
CA GLY A 68 -13.01 11.72 2.10
C GLY A 68 -11.94 11.85 1.03
N TRP A 69 -10.82 11.09 1.11
CA TRP A 69 -9.81 11.08 0.06
C TRP A 69 -10.28 10.36 -1.21
N GLU A 70 -11.23 9.43 -1.08
CA GLU A 70 -11.86 8.71 -2.20
C GLU A 70 -12.57 9.63 -3.21
N LYS A 71 -12.80 10.91 -2.87
CA LYS A 71 -13.32 11.94 -3.77
C LYS A 71 -12.31 12.37 -4.82
N ASP A 72 -11.04 12.39 -4.43
CA ASP A 72 -9.95 12.92 -5.24
C ASP A 72 -8.98 11.86 -5.74
N PHE A 73 -9.00 10.66 -5.12
CA PHE A 73 -8.09 9.55 -5.40
C PHE A 73 -8.81 8.20 -5.43
N VAL A 74 -8.21 7.23 -6.12
CA VAL A 74 -8.50 5.82 -5.91
C VAL A 74 -7.52 5.30 -4.85
N LEU A 75 -8.05 4.83 -3.73
CA LEU A 75 -7.27 4.35 -2.58
C LEU A 75 -7.12 2.83 -2.67
N VAL A 76 -5.90 2.35 -2.66
CA VAL A 76 -5.58 0.91 -2.69
C VAL A 76 -4.85 0.55 -1.41
N HIS A 77 -5.47 -0.32 -0.59
CA HIS A 77 -4.81 -0.89 0.58
C HIS A 77 -4.47 -2.35 0.33
N TRP A 78 -3.39 -2.77 0.94
CA TRP A 78 -2.82 -4.10 0.78
C TRP A 78 -2.44 -4.68 2.13
N ASP A 79 -3.02 -5.83 2.46
CA ASP A 79 -2.53 -6.64 3.56
C ASP A 79 -1.32 -7.43 3.04
N GLN A 80 -0.12 -6.96 3.36
CA GLN A 80 1.13 -7.52 2.86
C GLN A 80 1.30 -8.99 3.30
N ARG A 81 2.19 -9.71 2.62
CA ARG A 81 2.59 -11.08 2.99
C ARG A 81 2.86 -11.20 4.49
N GLY A 82 2.21 -12.18 5.15
CA GLY A 82 2.35 -12.40 6.59
C GLY A 82 1.51 -11.47 7.47
N ALA A 83 0.62 -10.65 6.91
CA ALA A 83 -0.20 -9.70 7.64
C ALA A 83 -1.70 -9.86 7.36
N GLY A 84 -2.54 -9.47 8.30
CA GLY A 84 -3.98 -9.34 8.17
C GLY A 84 -4.70 -10.52 7.54
N LYS A 85 -5.61 -10.26 6.61
CA LYS A 85 -6.36 -11.30 5.88
C LYS A 85 -5.45 -12.16 4.99
N THR A 86 -4.36 -11.59 4.46
CA THR A 86 -3.35 -12.35 3.71
C THR A 86 -2.72 -13.44 4.59
N TYR A 87 -2.32 -13.12 5.82
CA TYR A 87 -1.84 -14.12 6.76
C TYR A 87 -2.91 -15.16 7.06
N GLY A 88 -4.14 -14.74 7.40
CA GLY A 88 -5.25 -15.65 7.70
C GLY A 88 -5.55 -16.64 6.57
N ARG A 89 -5.40 -16.22 5.30
CA ARG A 89 -5.63 -17.06 4.12
C ARG A 89 -4.53 -18.10 3.89
N ASN A 90 -3.28 -17.74 4.21
CA ASN A 90 -2.09 -18.54 3.89
C ASN A 90 -1.40 -19.13 5.14
N ALA A 91 -1.97 -18.93 6.34
CA ALA A 91 -1.40 -19.44 7.57
C ALA A 91 -1.30 -20.96 7.53
N PRO A 92 -0.16 -21.54 8.00
CA PRO A 92 -0.03 -23.00 8.10
C PRO A 92 -1.00 -23.53 9.17
N SER A 93 -1.37 -24.81 9.06
CA SER A 93 -2.21 -25.49 10.05
C SER A 93 -1.52 -25.58 11.41
N GLU A 94 -0.19 -25.64 11.43
CA GLU A 94 0.65 -25.65 12.63
C GLU A 94 1.68 -24.53 12.53
N ILE A 95 1.71 -23.67 13.55
CA ILE A 95 2.67 -22.58 13.67
C ILE A 95 3.76 -23.03 14.64
N ASN A 96 4.97 -23.23 14.11
CA ASN A 96 6.14 -23.59 14.89
C ASN A 96 7.39 -22.87 14.36
N GLU A 97 8.48 -22.93 15.13
CA GLU A 97 9.73 -22.28 14.78
C GLU A 97 10.31 -22.78 13.45
N GLU A 98 10.19 -24.08 13.18
CA GLU A 98 10.68 -24.70 11.94
C GLU A 98 10.00 -24.11 10.69
N TYR A 99 8.70 -23.81 10.79
CA TYR A 99 7.97 -23.17 9.71
C TYR A 99 8.56 -21.79 9.37
N TYR A 100 8.83 -20.94 10.38
CA TYR A 100 9.37 -19.59 10.14
C TYR A 100 10.83 -19.62 9.66
N ILE A 101 11.63 -20.58 10.12
CA ILE A 101 12.99 -20.78 9.62
C ILE A 101 12.97 -21.15 8.13
N LYS A 102 12.03 -21.99 7.71
CA LYS A 102 11.89 -22.43 6.31
C LYS A 102 11.22 -21.39 5.41
N ASN A 103 10.39 -20.53 5.99
CA ASN A 103 9.60 -19.52 5.27
C ASN A 103 9.86 -18.09 5.80
N PRO A 104 11.10 -17.62 5.77
CA PRO A 104 11.42 -16.28 6.28
C PRO A 104 10.78 -15.21 5.39
N LEU A 105 10.23 -14.16 6.02
CA LEU A 105 9.83 -12.96 5.31
C LEU A 105 11.09 -12.18 4.92
N LYS A 106 11.30 -12.02 3.61
CA LYS A 106 12.45 -11.29 3.05
C LYS A 106 11.99 -10.00 2.41
N VAL A 107 12.78 -8.93 2.61
CA VAL A 107 12.49 -7.62 2.00
C VAL A 107 12.42 -7.71 0.48
N GLU A 108 13.33 -8.48 -0.12
CA GLU A 108 13.39 -8.69 -1.57
C GLU A 108 12.10 -9.34 -2.09
N GLN A 109 11.59 -10.36 -1.39
CA GLN A 109 10.34 -11.03 -1.75
C GLN A 109 9.16 -10.06 -1.63
N MET A 110 9.09 -9.29 -0.55
CA MET A 110 8.01 -8.33 -0.34
C MET A 110 8.07 -7.18 -1.34
N THR A 111 9.28 -6.77 -1.76
CA THR A 111 9.47 -5.79 -2.84
C THR A 111 8.89 -6.31 -4.15
N GLN A 112 9.19 -7.55 -4.53
CA GLN A 112 8.65 -8.16 -5.74
C GLN A 112 7.12 -8.33 -5.67
N ASP A 113 6.58 -8.76 -4.52
CA ASP A 113 5.12 -8.80 -4.29
C ASP A 113 4.50 -7.40 -4.50
N GLY A 114 5.14 -6.34 -3.99
CA GLY A 114 4.69 -4.96 -4.14
C GLY A 114 4.75 -4.45 -5.58
N ILE A 115 5.80 -4.78 -6.32
CA ILE A 115 5.92 -4.47 -7.76
C ILE A 115 4.84 -5.21 -8.57
N GLU A 116 4.62 -6.50 -8.30
CA GLU A 116 3.57 -7.28 -8.95
C GLU A 116 2.18 -6.71 -8.63
N HIS A 117 1.94 -6.33 -7.36
CA HIS A 117 0.71 -5.65 -6.95
C HIS A 117 0.51 -4.32 -7.69
N THR A 118 1.56 -3.48 -7.77
CA THR A 118 1.51 -2.22 -8.49
C THR A 118 1.10 -2.44 -9.95
N LYS A 119 1.75 -3.37 -10.65
CA LYS A 119 1.44 -3.70 -12.05
C LYS A 119 0.01 -4.20 -12.21
N TYR A 120 -0.47 -5.06 -11.28
CA TYR A 120 -1.85 -5.52 -11.27
C TYR A 120 -2.86 -4.36 -11.15
N VAL A 121 -2.61 -3.42 -10.22
CA VAL A 121 -3.49 -2.26 -10.00
C VAL A 121 -3.51 -1.34 -11.22
N LEU A 122 -2.34 -1.07 -11.81
CA LEU A 122 -2.21 -0.23 -13.00
C LEU A 122 -2.97 -0.82 -14.18
N ASP A 123 -2.80 -2.12 -14.45
CA ASP A 123 -3.52 -2.84 -15.52
C ASP A 123 -5.03 -2.84 -15.26
N TYR A 124 -5.44 -3.16 -14.03
CA TYR A 124 -6.85 -3.24 -13.64
C TYR A 124 -7.60 -1.91 -13.75
N LEU A 125 -6.93 -0.79 -13.43
CA LEU A 125 -7.51 0.56 -13.44
C LEU A 125 -7.21 1.34 -14.74
N ASP A 126 -6.54 0.73 -15.71
CA ASP A 126 -6.07 1.37 -16.96
C ASP A 126 -5.24 2.64 -16.66
N LYS A 127 -4.21 2.49 -15.81
CA LYS A 127 -3.30 3.56 -15.40
C LYS A 127 -1.86 3.26 -15.83
N GLN A 128 -1.06 4.30 -16.00
CA GLN A 128 0.36 4.17 -16.33
C GLN A 128 1.24 4.16 -15.08
N ASN A 129 0.89 4.97 -14.09
CA ASN A 129 1.64 5.20 -12.87
C ASN A 129 0.69 5.39 -11.69
N LEU A 130 1.22 5.27 -10.47
CA LEU A 130 0.49 5.58 -9.24
C LEU A 130 1.37 6.30 -8.22
N ILE A 131 0.75 6.86 -7.19
CA ILE A 131 1.42 7.42 -6.02
C ILE A 131 1.60 6.32 -4.99
N LEU A 132 2.82 6.15 -4.48
CA LEU A 132 3.12 5.20 -3.42
C LEU A 132 3.22 5.91 -2.07
N LEU A 133 2.46 5.46 -1.07
CA LEU A 133 2.51 6.00 0.28
C LEU A 133 2.93 4.90 1.26
N GLY A 134 4.14 5.06 1.83
CA GLY A 134 4.71 4.10 2.78
C GLY A 134 4.78 4.66 4.20
N THR A 135 4.25 3.92 5.18
CA THR A 135 4.27 4.32 6.60
C THR A 135 5.20 3.42 7.41
N SER A 136 6.15 4.02 8.16
CA SER A 136 7.07 3.28 9.05
C SER A 136 7.81 2.15 8.30
N TRP A 137 7.61 0.86 8.64
CA TRP A 137 8.11 -0.27 7.85
C TRP A 137 7.77 -0.15 6.36
N GLY A 138 6.53 0.25 6.03
CA GLY A 138 6.09 0.48 4.65
C GLY A 138 6.93 1.52 3.92
N SER A 139 7.61 2.42 4.64
CA SER A 139 8.52 3.38 4.02
C SER A 139 9.85 2.75 3.58
N ILE A 140 10.29 1.69 4.24
CA ILE A 140 11.45 0.90 3.77
C ILE A 140 11.06 0.15 2.50
N LEU A 141 9.94 -0.55 2.54
CA LEU A 141 9.41 -1.31 1.41
C LEU A 141 9.18 -0.40 0.19
N GLY A 142 8.55 0.77 0.40
CA GLY A 142 8.30 1.75 -0.65
C GLY A 142 9.58 2.26 -1.32
N MET A 143 10.61 2.54 -0.55
CA MET A 143 11.92 2.92 -1.10
C MET A 143 12.53 1.80 -1.93
N CYS A 144 12.45 0.53 -1.48
CA CYS A 144 12.92 -0.60 -2.26
C CYS A 144 12.16 -0.74 -3.59
N MET A 145 10.83 -0.57 -3.58
CA MET A 145 10.00 -0.62 -4.78
C MET A 145 10.34 0.50 -5.77
N VAL A 146 10.50 1.75 -5.28
CA VAL A 146 10.86 2.90 -6.12
C VAL A 146 12.26 2.75 -6.72
N LEU A 147 13.22 2.19 -5.97
CA LEU A 147 14.57 1.93 -6.47
C LEU A 147 14.61 0.82 -7.52
N ASP A 148 13.75 -0.20 -7.39
CA ASP A 148 13.67 -1.33 -8.31
C ASP A 148 12.96 -0.97 -9.62
N SER A 149 11.83 -0.26 -9.55
CA SER A 149 10.95 0.02 -10.69
C SER A 149 10.39 1.45 -10.64
N PRO A 150 11.26 2.49 -10.75
CA PRO A 150 10.85 3.90 -10.58
C PRO A 150 9.80 4.36 -11.61
N GLU A 151 9.75 3.74 -12.77
CA GLU A 151 8.80 4.06 -13.85
C GLU A 151 7.35 3.78 -13.50
N LEU A 152 7.07 3.02 -12.45
CA LEU A 152 5.70 2.71 -12.03
C LEU A 152 5.07 3.80 -11.15
N PHE A 153 5.84 4.80 -10.72
CA PHE A 153 5.44 5.74 -9.70
C PHE A 153 5.51 7.20 -10.15
N ASP A 154 4.39 7.93 -10.06
CA ASP A 154 4.36 9.38 -10.24
C ASP A 154 4.98 10.11 -9.03
N GLY A 155 4.94 9.49 -7.86
CA GLY A 155 5.49 10.05 -6.65
C GLY A 155 5.53 9.05 -5.51
N TYR A 156 6.37 9.37 -4.51
CA TYR A 156 6.50 8.61 -3.28
C TYR A 156 6.34 9.52 -2.06
N VAL A 157 5.51 9.08 -1.13
CA VAL A 157 5.28 9.75 0.16
C VAL A 157 5.72 8.83 1.29
N GLY A 158 6.77 9.22 2.01
CA GLY A 158 7.24 8.52 3.21
C GLY A 158 6.67 9.15 4.47
N HIS A 159 5.73 8.48 5.13
CA HIS A 159 5.22 8.89 6.45
C HIS A 159 5.95 8.13 7.55
N SER A 160 6.48 8.85 8.55
CA SER A 160 7.38 8.25 9.56
C SER A 160 8.54 7.49 8.92
N GLN A 161 9.19 8.13 7.95
CA GLN A 161 10.23 7.55 7.09
C GLN A 161 11.39 6.99 7.92
N VAL A 162 11.67 5.71 7.72
CA VAL A 162 12.85 5.07 8.29
C VAL A 162 14.05 5.28 7.34
N VAL A 163 15.01 6.11 7.76
CA VAL A 163 16.21 6.42 6.97
C VAL A 163 17.37 5.50 7.35
N ASN A 164 17.55 5.26 8.65
CA ASN A 164 18.58 4.37 9.17
C ASN A 164 18.08 3.70 10.44
N PHE A 165 17.69 2.42 10.31
CA PHE A 165 17.06 1.68 11.39
C PHE A 165 17.94 1.60 12.65
N SER A 166 19.21 1.23 12.50
CA SER A 166 20.13 1.08 13.65
C SER A 166 20.34 2.42 14.37
N LYS A 167 20.60 3.50 13.64
CA LYS A 167 20.76 4.83 14.25
C LYS A 167 19.48 5.32 14.94
N ASN A 168 18.31 5.02 14.38
CA ASN A 168 17.02 5.37 15.01
C ASN A 168 16.85 4.65 16.35
N ILE A 169 17.15 3.34 16.40
CA ILE A 169 17.06 2.54 17.63
C ILE A 169 18.06 3.06 18.68
N ASP A 170 19.32 3.26 18.30
CA ASP A 170 20.36 3.76 19.21
C ASP A 170 20.00 5.13 19.78
N TYR A 171 19.48 6.03 18.95
CA TYR A 171 19.07 7.36 19.41
C TYR A 171 17.86 7.27 20.36
N ALA A 172 16.83 6.50 19.99
CA ALA A 172 15.63 6.33 20.81
C ALA A 172 15.97 5.72 22.17
N TYR A 173 16.82 4.66 22.20
CA TYR A 173 17.27 4.05 23.44
C TYR A 173 17.99 5.05 24.35
N LYS A 174 19.00 5.77 23.83
CA LYS A 174 19.72 6.79 24.58
C LYS A 174 18.78 7.85 25.15
N LYS A 175 17.82 8.32 24.33
CA LYS A 175 16.89 9.37 24.73
C LYS A 175 15.95 8.91 25.85
N VAL A 176 15.40 7.70 25.73
CA VAL A 176 14.54 7.13 26.78
C VAL A 176 15.32 6.90 28.08
N TYR A 177 16.55 6.39 27.96
CA TYR A 177 17.43 6.16 29.08
C TYR A 177 17.76 7.47 29.83
N GLU A 178 18.17 8.52 29.11
CA GLU A 178 18.41 9.86 29.67
C GLU A 178 17.16 10.43 30.39
N MET A 179 15.99 10.22 29.82
CA MET A 179 14.73 10.68 30.43
C MET A 179 14.40 9.89 31.69
N ALA A 180 14.60 8.59 31.73
CA ALA A 180 14.39 7.76 32.90
C ALA A 180 15.35 8.14 34.03
N GLU A 181 16.64 8.36 33.74
CA GLU A 181 17.61 8.82 34.73
C GLU A 181 17.23 10.21 35.30
N SER A 182 16.72 11.12 34.47
CA SER A 182 16.35 12.48 34.88
C SER A 182 15.11 12.53 35.77
N THR A 183 14.25 11.50 35.75
CA THR A 183 13.01 11.43 36.55
C THR A 183 13.20 10.72 37.90
N GLU A 184 14.43 10.26 38.24
CA GLU A 184 14.70 9.44 39.42
C GLU A 184 13.80 8.19 39.55
N ASP A 185 13.19 7.74 38.48
CA ASP A 185 12.43 6.49 38.44
C ASP A 185 13.39 5.30 38.55
N ASN A 186 13.74 4.99 39.79
CA ASN A 186 14.43 3.75 40.11
C ASN A 186 13.49 2.58 39.84
N ILE A 187 13.54 2.07 38.63
CA ILE A 187 12.93 0.77 38.29
C ILE A 187 13.84 -0.26 38.94
N SER A 188 13.49 -0.68 40.16
CA SER A 188 14.09 -1.82 40.88
C SER A 188 13.52 -3.14 40.34
#